data_b5a523add8b52d0741cf462c27d2c21a
#
_entry.id   b5a523add8b52d0741cf462c27d2c21a
#
_cell.length_a   1.000
_cell.length_b   1.000
_cell.length_c   1.000
_cell.angle_alpha   90.00
_cell.angle_beta   90.00
_cell.angle_gamma   90.00
#
_symmetry.space_group_name_H-M   'P 1'
#
loop_
_entity.id
_entity.type
_entity.pdbx_description
1 polymer ?
#
loop_
_entity_poly.entity_id
_entity_poly.type
_entity_poly.pdbx_seq_one_letter_code
_entity_poly.pdbx_strand_id
1 'polypeptide(L)'
;MDQTYMKEKPVVPLLLSMGIPVIISMIAGALYNIVDSIFVAMISEDAMTAGSLVYPIQNLAHAAGVGFGVGINAMVAGRLGEGKTRMANQTASQGVFLSALHGMILTILGMAVIPYFLRMFTSDEVTISYGLTYFCNVFLFSTIDTMGMAYEKVYQSVGKMKISMAAVLIGCGVNIVLDPIFIFGLGPMPELGIRGAAWATGIGQTASLLFYLILNHVKPLNVEISLREMRPSKEICGGMYSVGIAATLNMALTSLLLTALNAILAPFSQVYILVLGVYYKLQALLYQGASGVVQGMRPLIGYNYGAGEQERVKKIFRAAFMIVGIIMTAGTLLGELVPDFLMGLFTQTPSTVEIGRTALRLISPGFVMSTVSVIASGAFEGLGMGLKSLKISLMRYAVIIIPIAFVLSRIIGPTGVWHAFWLAELITAVYAGASWKRTITVSL
;
A
#
# COMPACT_ATOMS: atom_id res chain seq x y z
N MET A 1 -17.59 20.80 -10.21
CA MET A 1 -17.00 20.28 -11.47
C MET A 1 -17.62 18.92 -11.73
N ASP A 2 -18.21 18.77 -12.88
CA ASP A 2 -18.87 17.55 -13.31
C ASP A 2 -17.83 16.41 -13.47
N GLN A 3 -18.10 15.20 -12.95
CA GLN A 3 -17.23 14.03 -13.09
C GLN A 3 -17.46 13.28 -14.41
N THR A 4 -18.26 13.81 -15.32
CA THR A 4 -18.50 13.22 -16.65
C THR A 4 -17.20 13.01 -17.44
N TYR A 5 -16.15 13.80 -17.14
CA TYR A 5 -14.83 13.58 -17.74
C TYR A 5 -14.26 12.17 -17.52
N MET A 6 -14.65 11.48 -16.42
CA MET A 6 -14.25 10.08 -16.19
C MET A 6 -14.92 9.12 -17.19
N LYS A 7 -16.07 9.54 -17.74
CA LYS A 7 -16.85 8.82 -18.73
C LYS A 7 -16.46 9.21 -20.17
N GLU A 8 -16.03 10.45 -20.40
CA GLU A 8 -15.88 11.00 -21.76
C GLU A 8 -14.44 11.01 -22.29
N LYS A 9 -13.45 11.32 -21.42
CA LYS A 9 -12.05 11.45 -21.85
C LYS A 9 -11.44 10.15 -22.37
N PRO A 10 -10.46 10.21 -23.31
CA PRO A 10 -9.72 9.05 -23.77
C PRO A 10 -9.11 8.28 -22.59
N VAL A 11 -9.25 6.95 -22.59
CA VAL A 11 -8.97 6.09 -21.42
C VAL A 11 -7.50 6.12 -21.03
N VAL A 12 -6.57 5.96 -21.97
CA VAL A 12 -5.12 5.87 -21.67
C VAL A 12 -4.59 7.17 -21.06
N PRO A 13 -4.77 8.36 -21.69
CA PRO A 13 -4.35 9.62 -21.08
C PRO A 13 -5.00 9.89 -19.72
N LEU A 14 -6.28 9.52 -19.56
CA LEU A 14 -6.99 9.68 -18.29
C LEU A 14 -6.38 8.81 -17.20
N LEU A 15 -6.13 7.53 -17.49
CA LEU A 15 -5.52 6.59 -16.56
C LEU A 15 -4.10 7.03 -16.15
N LEU A 16 -3.29 7.48 -17.10
CA LEU A 16 -1.94 8.02 -16.82
C LEU A 16 -2.01 9.29 -15.98
N SER A 17 -2.96 10.19 -16.27
CA SER A 17 -3.15 11.42 -15.48
C SER A 17 -3.57 11.16 -14.04
N MET A 18 -4.10 9.99 -13.76
CA MET A 18 -4.44 9.54 -12.41
C MET A 18 -3.34 8.69 -11.77
N GLY A 19 -2.73 7.78 -12.52
CA GLY A 19 -1.71 6.87 -12.00
C GLY A 19 -0.38 7.56 -11.70
N ILE A 20 0.11 8.44 -12.59
CA ILE A 20 1.41 9.11 -12.42
C ILE A 20 1.50 9.91 -11.10
N PRO A 21 0.51 10.75 -10.72
CA PRO A 21 0.57 11.45 -9.44
C PRO A 21 0.64 10.50 -8.24
N VAL A 22 -0.04 9.35 -8.30
CA VAL A 22 0.02 8.34 -7.23
C VAL A 22 1.40 7.70 -7.16
N ILE A 23 2.00 7.35 -8.30
CA ILE A 23 3.38 6.82 -8.34
C ILE A 23 4.35 7.82 -7.70
N ILE A 24 4.25 9.11 -8.05
CA ILE A 24 5.09 10.16 -7.47
C ILE A 24 4.90 10.23 -5.94
N SER A 25 3.66 10.17 -5.46
CA SER A 25 3.36 10.15 -4.02
C SER A 25 3.99 8.94 -3.31
N MET A 26 3.91 7.76 -3.92
CA MET A 26 4.48 6.53 -3.36
C MET A 26 6.00 6.58 -3.29
N ILE A 27 6.66 7.11 -4.34
CA ILE A 27 8.11 7.30 -4.37
C ILE A 27 8.52 8.33 -3.30
N ALA A 28 7.82 9.46 -3.21
CA ALA A 28 8.09 10.48 -2.19
C ALA A 28 7.95 9.92 -0.77
N GLY A 29 6.90 9.12 -0.51
CA GLY A 29 6.71 8.42 0.76
C GLY A 29 7.83 7.43 1.08
N ALA A 30 8.32 6.70 0.08
CA ALA A 30 9.45 5.80 0.27
C ALA A 30 10.75 6.55 0.58
N LEU A 31 11.02 7.64 -0.14
CA LEU A 31 12.19 8.49 0.08
C LEU A 31 12.16 9.14 1.47
N TYR A 32 11.00 9.68 1.86
CA TYR A 32 10.83 10.25 3.20
C TYR A 32 11.14 9.22 4.30
N ASN A 33 10.62 7.99 4.19
CA ASN A 33 10.91 6.94 5.17
C ASN A 33 12.41 6.60 5.26
N ILE A 34 13.14 6.68 4.14
CA ILE A 34 14.59 6.47 4.14
C ILE A 34 15.29 7.62 4.87
N VAL A 35 14.91 8.86 4.58
CA VAL A 35 15.51 10.06 5.19
C VAL A 35 15.26 10.08 6.70
N ASP A 36 14.01 9.83 7.14
CA ASP A 36 13.66 9.70 8.56
C ASP A 36 14.51 8.62 9.25
N SER A 37 14.65 7.44 8.63
CA SER A 37 15.49 6.36 9.16
C SER A 37 16.97 6.76 9.28
N ILE A 38 17.51 7.54 8.35
CA ILE A 38 18.87 8.07 8.42
C ILE A 38 19.02 8.99 9.64
N PHE A 39 18.10 9.93 9.86
CA PHE A 39 18.15 10.82 11.01
C PHE A 39 18.01 10.07 12.35
N VAL A 40 17.12 9.07 12.41
CA VAL A 40 17.00 8.21 13.60
C VAL A 40 18.29 7.41 13.86
N ALA A 41 18.94 6.88 12.81
CA ALA A 41 20.21 6.18 12.94
C ALA A 41 21.35 7.08 13.45
N MET A 42 21.28 8.39 13.18
CA MET A 42 22.25 9.36 13.68
C MET A 42 22.10 9.65 15.18
N ILE A 43 20.97 9.28 15.82
CA ILE A 43 20.77 9.42 17.27
C ILE A 43 21.61 8.35 18.01
N SER A 44 21.33 7.07 17.73
CA SER A 44 22.05 5.91 18.26
C SER A 44 21.63 4.62 17.54
N GLU A 45 22.43 3.56 17.69
CA GLU A 45 22.08 2.22 17.20
C GLU A 45 20.85 1.67 17.93
N ASP A 46 20.69 1.97 19.23
CA ASP A 46 19.52 1.56 20.02
C ASP A 46 18.24 2.25 19.55
N ALA A 47 18.31 3.52 19.15
CA ALA A 47 17.18 4.25 18.58
C ALA A 47 16.74 3.64 17.24
N MET A 48 17.70 3.29 16.38
CA MET A 48 17.42 2.62 15.09
C MET A 48 16.84 1.21 15.30
N THR A 49 17.37 0.46 16.25
CA THR A 49 16.86 -0.86 16.64
C THR A 49 15.43 -0.75 17.17
N ALA A 50 15.17 0.21 18.05
CA ALA A 50 13.83 0.47 18.58
C ALA A 50 12.82 0.82 17.48
N GLY A 51 13.17 1.70 16.53
CA GLY A 51 12.35 2.01 15.35
C GLY A 51 12.02 0.78 14.51
N SER A 52 13.02 -0.09 14.29
CA SER A 52 12.84 -1.33 13.55
C SER A 52 11.91 -2.33 14.24
N LEU A 53 11.98 -2.42 15.58
CA LEU A 53 11.08 -3.28 16.37
C LEU A 53 9.64 -2.76 16.37
N VAL A 54 9.43 -1.46 16.34
CA VAL A 54 8.10 -0.82 16.33
C VAL A 54 7.42 -0.90 14.96
N TYR A 55 8.20 -0.92 13.89
CA TYR A 55 7.74 -0.84 12.50
C TYR A 55 6.62 -1.85 12.14
N PRO A 56 6.65 -3.14 12.54
CA PRO A 56 5.59 -4.08 12.19
C PRO A 56 4.20 -3.66 12.67
N ILE A 57 4.09 -3.10 13.88
CA ILE A 57 2.80 -2.62 14.42
C ILE A 57 2.35 -1.36 13.68
N GLN A 58 3.28 -0.42 13.41
CA GLN A 58 2.98 0.76 12.60
C GLN A 58 2.50 0.38 11.21
N ASN A 59 3.16 -0.57 10.55
CA ASN A 59 2.76 -1.04 9.22
C ASN A 59 1.38 -1.71 9.22
N LEU A 60 1.04 -2.45 10.28
CA LEU A 60 -0.30 -3.05 10.43
C LEU A 60 -1.38 -1.97 10.59
N ALA A 61 -1.12 -0.94 11.41
CA ALA A 61 -2.02 0.20 11.58
C ALA A 61 -2.20 0.97 10.27
N HIS A 62 -1.11 1.24 9.55
CA HIS A 62 -1.14 1.86 8.22
C HIS A 62 -1.93 1.04 7.21
N ALA A 63 -1.72 -0.29 7.17
CA ALA A 63 -2.46 -1.20 6.29
C ALA A 63 -3.97 -1.17 6.57
N ALA A 64 -4.37 -1.08 7.85
CA ALA A 64 -5.79 -0.94 8.22
C ALA A 64 -6.39 0.38 7.72
N GLY A 65 -5.68 1.50 7.88
CA GLY A 65 -6.10 2.82 7.38
C GLY A 65 -6.21 2.87 5.85
N VAL A 66 -5.16 2.44 5.14
CA VAL A 66 -5.15 2.39 3.68
C VAL A 66 -6.22 1.44 3.15
N GLY A 67 -6.36 0.25 3.74
CA GLY A 67 -7.34 -0.74 3.33
C GLY A 67 -8.76 -0.21 3.48
N PHE A 68 -9.12 0.35 4.63
CA PHE A 68 -10.42 0.98 4.83
C PHE A 68 -10.67 2.12 3.83
N GLY A 69 -9.64 2.93 3.57
CA GLY A 69 -9.68 3.98 2.55
C GLY A 69 -9.98 3.46 1.14
N VAL A 70 -9.50 2.26 0.76
CA VAL A 70 -9.88 1.62 -0.52
C VAL A 70 -11.37 1.36 -0.58
N GLY A 71 -11.98 0.95 0.55
CA GLY A 71 -13.43 0.78 0.67
C GLY A 71 -14.19 2.10 0.46
N ILE A 72 -13.72 3.19 1.08
CA ILE A 72 -14.29 4.54 0.86
C ILE A 72 -14.21 4.91 -0.62
N ASN A 73 -13.03 4.75 -1.24
CA ASN A 73 -12.81 5.10 -2.63
C ASN A 73 -13.76 4.38 -3.58
N ALA A 74 -13.88 3.06 -3.45
CA ALA A 74 -14.73 2.23 -4.30
C ALA A 74 -16.20 2.61 -4.18
N MET A 75 -16.69 2.76 -2.94
CA MET A 75 -18.11 3.07 -2.67
C MET A 75 -18.49 4.48 -3.12
N VAL A 76 -17.64 5.49 -2.84
CA VAL A 76 -17.91 6.88 -3.28
C VAL A 76 -17.91 6.96 -4.80
N ALA A 77 -16.89 6.39 -5.48
CA ALA A 77 -16.82 6.42 -6.94
C ALA A 77 -18.02 5.71 -7.60
N GLY A 78 -18.41 4.54 -7.09
CA GLY A 78 -19.56 3.80 -7.59
C GLY A 78 -20.87 4.56 -7.43
N ARG A 79 -21.14 5.14 -6.24
CA ARG A 79 -22.35 5.93 -5.98
C ARG A 79 -22.44 7.20 -6.84
N LEU A 80 -21.30 7.84 -7.10
CA LEU A 80 -21.23 8.96 -8.05
C LEU A 80 -21.57 8.53 -9.48
N GLY A 81 -21.06 7.38 -9.90
CA GLY A 81 -21.39 6.81 -11.20
C GLY A 81 -22.89 6.50 -11.35
N GLU A 82 -23.53 5.98 -10.30
CA GLU A 82 -24.97 5.75 -10.23
C GLU A 82 -25.80 7.05 -10.21
N GLY A 83 -25.18 8.22 -10.16
CA GLY A 83 -25.87 9.52 -9.98
C GLY A 83 -26.42 9.76 -8.57
N LYS A 84 -26.09 8.89 -7.61
CA LYS A 84 -26.58 8.95 -6.21
C LYS A 84 -25.67 9.86 -5.35
N THR A 85 -25.60 11.14 -5.67
CA THR A 85 -24.71 12.12 -5.00
C THR A 85 -24.92 12.15 -3.49
N ARG A 86 -26.17 12.10 -3.00
CA ARG A 86 -26.46 12.07 -1.56
C ARG A 86 -25.84 10.86 -0.88
N MET A 87 -25.92 9.67 -1.46
CA MET A 87 -25.29 8.47 -0.91
C MET A 87 -23.77 8.54 -0.98
N ALA A 88 -23.19 9.18 -1.99
CA ALA A 88 -21.78 9.44 -2.07
C ALA A 88 -21.32 10.38 -0.94
N ASN A 89 -22.07 11.45 -0.65
CA ASN A 89 -21.80 12.36 0.47
C ASN A 89 -21.86 11.63 1.82
N GLN A 90 -22.88 10.79 2.02
CA GLN A 90 -23.02 9.95 3.21
C GLN A 90 -21.84 8.99 3.34
N THR A 91 -21.44 8.33 2.26
CA THR A 91 -20.32 7.40 2.26
C THR A 91 -19.01 8.11 2.62
N ALA A 92 -18.74 9.28 2.04
CA ALA A 92 -17.54 10.06 2.35
C ALA A 92 -17.55 10.54 3.82
N SER A 93 -18.68 11.08 4.29
CA SER A 93 -18.81 11.59 5.66
C SER A 93 -18.67 10.48 6.71
N GLN A 94 -19.37 9.35 6.52
CA GLN A 94 -19.25 8.17 7.38
C GLN A 94 -17.84 7.55 7.31
N GLY A 95 -17.22 7.55 6.13
CA GLY A 95 -15.85 7.07 5.94
C GLY A 95 -14.83 7.88 6.76
N VAL A 96 -14.93 9.21 6.72
CA VAL A 96 -14.06 10.10 7.53
C VAL A 96 -14.30 9.90 9.03
N PHE A 97 -15.58 9.82 9.44
CA PHE A 97 -15.94 9.58 10.85
C PHE A 97 -15.39 8.23 11.36
N LEU A 98 -15.61 7.16 10.61
CA LEU A 98 -15.11 5.83 10.98
C LEU A 98 -13.56 5.76 10.97
N SER A 99 -12.92 6.46 10.06
CA SER A 99 -11.45 6.55 10.05
C SER A 99 -10.93 7.25 11.30
N ALA A 100 -11.58 8.33 11.75
CA ALA A 100 -11.25 8.95 13.03
C ALA A 100 -11.42 7.98 14.22
N LEU A 101 -12.51 7.23 14.23
CA LEU A 101 -12.76 6.20 15.25
C LEU A 101 -11.70 5.09 15.22
N HIS A 102 -11.33 4.61 14.03
CA HIS A 102 -10.25 3.63 13.88
C HIS A 102 -8.92 4.19 14.41
N GLY A 103 -8.58 5.43 14.11
CA GLY A 103 -7.38 6.09 14.63
C GLY A 103 -7.36 6.15 16.16
N MET A 104 -8.49 6.51 16.79
CA MET A 104 -8.61 6.50 18.27
C MET A 104 -8.43 5.07 18.84
N ILE A 105 -9.07 4.08 18.21
CA ILE A 105 -8.94 2.67 18.63
C ILE A 105 -7.48 2.22 18.47
N LEU A 106 -6.83 2.53 17.36
CA LEU A 106 -5.43 2.18 17.11
C LEU A 106 -4.50 2.86 18.14
N THR A 107 -4.75 4.11 18.50
CA THR A 107 -4.01 4.80 19.58
C THR A 107 -4.13 4.05 20.90
N ILE A 108 -5.36 3.77 21.35
CA ILE A 108 -5.60 3.12 22.65
C ILE A 108 -5.01 1.70 22.66
N LEU A 109 -5.34 0.89 21.67
CA LEU A 109 -4.88 -0.50 21.59
C LEU A 109 -3.37 -0.58 21.37
N GLY A 110 -2.82 0.28 20.50
CA GLY A 110 -1.39 0.34 20.24
C GLY A 110 -0.59 0.67 21.47
N MET A 111 -0.99 1.71 22.21
CA MET A 111 -0.33 2.10 23.48
C MET A 111 -0.45 1.01 24.56
N ALA A 112 -1.56 0.28 24.60
CA ALA A 112 -1.72 -0.83 25.54
C ALA A 112 -0.86 -2.05 25.19
N VAL A 113 -0.66 -2.33 23.91
CA VAL A 113 0.03 -3.55 23.44
C VAL A 113 1.56 -3.35 23.35
N ILE A 114 2.03 -2.14 23.00
CA ILE A 114 3.44 -1.91 22.68
C ILE A 114 4.43 -2.29 23.79
N PRO A 115 4.17 -2.07 25.10
CA PRO A 115 5.11 -2.45 26.13
C PRO A 115 5.34 -3.97 26.20
N TYR A 116 4.28 -4.75 26.02
CA TYR A 116 4.37 -6.20 25.97
C TYR A 116 5.06 -6.68 24.70
N PHE A 117 4.74 -6.08 23.58
CA PHE A 117 5.31 -6.43 22.29
C PHE A 117 6.84 -6.23 22.28
N LEU A 118 7.34 -5.09 22.71
CA LEU A 118 8.78 -4.82 22.73
C LEU A 118 9.53 -5.82 23.63
N ARG A 119 8.98 -6.14 24.80
CA ARG A 119 9.59 -7.11 25.74
C ARG A 119 9.61 -8.56 25.24
N MET A 120 8.86 -8.88 24.18
CA MET A 120 8.95 -10.19 23.51
C MET A 120 10.21 -10.33 22.66
N PHE A 121 10.81 -9.20 22.20
CA PHE A 121 11.93 -9.21 21.25
C PHE A 121 13.25 -8.75 21.85
N THR A 122 13.22 -7.98 22.94
CA THR A 122 14.43 -7.50 23.60
C THR A 122 14.21 -7.36 25.11
N SER A 123 15.30 -7.57 25.87
CA SER A 123 15.38 -7.26 27.30
C SER A 123 16.20 -6.00 27.60
N ASP A 124 16.71 -5.33 26.56
CA ASP A 124 17.44 -4.09 26.71
C ASP A 124 16.49 -2.94 27.01
N GLU A 125 16.56 -2.41 28.23
CA GLU A 125 15.68 -1.35 28.71
C GLU A 125 15.89 -0.02 27.96
N VAL A 126 17.07 0.24 27.40
CA VAL A 126 17.34 1.45 26.61
C VAL A 126 16.55 1.37 25.28
N THR A 127 16.66 0.27 24.55
CA THR A 127 15.91 0.02 23.32
C THR A 127 14.39 0.04 23.58
N ILE A 128 13.93 -0.57 24.69
CA ILE A 128 12.51 -0.54 25.08
C ILE A 128 12.05 0.89 25.34
N SER A 129 12.82 1.69 26.07
CA SER A 129 12.50 3.09 26.37
C SER A 129 12.39 3.94 25.10
N TYR A 130 13.33 3.79 24.16
CA TYR A 130 13.28 4.44 22.86
C TYR A 130 12.04 4.01 22.06
N GLY A 131 11.75 2.70 22.01
CA GLY A 131 10.60 2.16 21.31
C GLY A 131 9.28 2.65 21.85
N LEU A 132 9.11 2.67 23.17
CA LEU A 132 7.93 3.22 23.84
C LEU A 132 7.79 4.72 23.57
N THR A 133 8.87 5.48 23.70
CA THR A 133 8.86 6.93 23.47
C THR A 133 8.46 7.24 22.02
N TYR A 134 9.08 6.58 21.05
CA TYR A 134 8.78 6.78 19.64
C TYR A 134 7.32 6.40 19.31
N PHE A 135 6.94 5.17 19.64
CA PHE A 135 5.63 4.63 19.33
C PHE A 135 4.49 5.47 19.94
N CYS A 136 4.55 5.73 21.25
CA CYS A 136 3.50 6.47 21.93
C CYS A 136 3.32 7.88 21.33
N ASN A 137 4.42 8.57 20.99
CA ASN A 137 4.32 9.89 20.37
C ASN A 137 3.76 9.85 18.95
N VAL A 138 4.18 8.90 18.09
CA VAL A 138 3.62 8.74 16.74
C VAL A 138 2.14 8.38 16.79
N PHE A 139 1.75 7.46 17.69
CA PHE A 139 0.36 6.96 17.76
C PHE A 139 -0.63 7.99 18.33
N LEU A 140 -0.17 9.05 18.98
CA LEU A 140 -1.03 10.22 19.28
C LEU A 140 -1.63 10.85 18.03
N PHE A 141 -0.93 10.77 16.91
CA PHE A 141 -1.36 11.32 15.64
C PHE A 141 -2.15 10.31 14.77
N SER A 142 -2.37 9.06 15.24
CA SER A 142 -3.06 8.04 14.41
C SER A 142 -4.45 8.46 13.96
N THR A 143 -5.19 9.23 14.78
CA THR A 143 -6.50 9.76 14.37
C THR A 143 -6.36 10.76 13.21
N ILE A 144 -5.35 11.61 13.25
CA ILE A 144 -5.04 12.60 12.21
C ILE A 144 -4.62 11.88 10.92
N ASP A 145 -3.75 10.88 11.04
CA ASP A 145 -3.25 10.07 9.93
C ASP A 145 -4.38 9.32 9.22
N THR A 146 -5.20 8.58 9.97
CA THR A 146 -6.33 7.83 9.40
C THR A 146 -7.39 8.74 8.77
N MET A 147 -7.65 9.92 9.35
CA MET A 147 -8.49 10.94 8.73
C MET A 147 -7.87 11.48 7.44
N GLY A 148 -6.56 11.75 7.45
CA GLY A 148 -5.81 12.17 6.26
C GLY A 148 -5.94 11.15 5.13
N MET A 149 -5.77 9.85 5.45
CA MET A 149 -5.98 8.76 4.49
C MET A 149 -7.42 8.73 3.95
N ALA A 150 -8.42 8.95 4.80
CA ALA A 150 -9.81 9.01 4.35
C ALA A 150 -10.07 10.17 3.37
N TYR A 151 -9.60 11.37 3.69
CA TYR A 151 -9.66 12.51 2.78
C TYR A 151 -8.93 12.23 1.46
N GLU A 152 -7.73 11.66 1.53
CA GLU A 152 -6.99 11.23 0.35
C GLU A 152 -7.84 10.35 -0.57
N LYS A 153 -8.51 9.33 0.00
CA LYS A 153 -9.32 8.40 -0.77
C LYS A 153 -10.62 9.01 -1.29
N VAL A 154 -11.21 9.98 -0.59
CA VAL A 154 -12.33 10.77 -1.10
C VAL A 154 -11.88 11.63 -2.28
N TYR A 155 -10.74 12.34 -2.18
CA TYR A 155 -10.18 13.11 -3.32
C TYR A 155 -9.83 12.22 -4.51
N GLN A 156 -9.27 11.03 -4.27
CA GLN A 156 -8.98 10.05 -5.30
C GLN A 156 -10.27 9.52 -5.97
N SER A 157 -11.35 9.29 -5.20
CA SER A 157 -12.62 8.78 -5.74
C SER A 157 -13.28 9.72 -6.74
N VAL A 158 -13.05 11.02 -6.59
CA VAL A 158 -13.49 12.06 -7.54
C VAL A 158 -12.42 12.43 -8.58
N GLY A 159 -11.36 11.62 -8.67
CA GLY A 159 -10.29 11.77 -9.68
C GLY A 159 -9.31 12.91 -9.45
N LYS A 160 -9.25 13.48 -8.25
CA LYS A 160 -8.34 14.58 -7.90
C LYS A 160 -6.97 14.10 -7.41
N MET A 161 -6.34 13.15 -8.15
CA MET A 161 -5.05 12.54 -7.77
C MET A 161 -3.92 13.55 -7.59
N LYS A 162 -3.89 14.64 -8.37
CA LYS A 162 -2.87 15.69 -8.22
C LYS A 162 -2.96 16.40 -6.87
N ILE A 163 -4.18 16.52 -6.32
CA ILE A 163 -4.38 17.10 -4.99
C ILE A 163 -3.88 16.14 -3.92
N SER A 164 -4.19 14.85 -4.06
CA SER A 164 -3.65 13.82 -3.16
C SER A 164 -2.12 13.80 -3.18
N MET A 165 -1.52 13.88 -4.36
CA MET A 165 -0.07 13.99 -4.50
C MET A 165 0.48 15.22 -3.76
N ALA A 166 -0.13 16.40 -3.95
CA ALA A 166 0.32 17.62 -3.30
C ALA A 166 0.26 17.51 -1.76
N ALA A 167 -0.82 16.92 -1.22
CA ALA A 167 -0.95 16.69 0.23
C ALA A 167 0.15 15.78 0.78
N VAL A 168 0.45 14.67 0.09
CA VAL A 168 1.53 13.76 0.49
C VAL A 168 2.89 14.46 0.43
N LEU A 169 3.16 15.21 -0.66
CA LEU A 169 4.42 15.95 -0.80
C LEU A 169 4.59 17.03 0.27
N ILE A 170 3.51 17.72 0.66
CA ILE A 170 3.52 18.69 1.76
C ILE A 170 3.86 17.98 3.07
N GLY A 171 3.20 16.86 3.39
CA GLY A 171 3.47 16.10 4.60
C GLY A 171 4.91 15.59 4.70
N CYS A 172 5.40 14.98 3.61
CA CYS A 172 6.80 14.53 3.51
C CYS A 172 7.80 15.70 3.64
N GLY A 173 7.53 16.81 2.95
CA GLY A 173 8.41 17.99 2.99
C GLY A 173 8.48 18.62 4.38
N VAL A 174 7.34 18.75 5.07
CA VAL A 174 7.28 19.26 6.45
C VAL A 174 8.05 18.34 7.38
N ASN A 175 7.86 17.03 7.28
CA ASN A 175 8.57 16.06 8.11
C ASN A 175 10.09 16.14 7.88
N ILE A 176 10.59 16.05 6.64
CA ILE A 176 12.03 16.11 6.32
C ILE A 176 12.70 17.39 6.86
N VAL A 177 11.97 18.53 6.85
CA VAL A 177 12.48 19.78 7.40
C VAL A 177 12.49 19.79 8.92
N LEU A 178 11.44 19.22 9.54
CA LEU A 178 11.31 19.22 11.02
C LEU A 178 12.16 18.15 11.70
N ASP A 179 12.47 17.03 11.03
CA ASP A 179 13.29 15.97 11.60
C ASP A 179 14.61 16.49 12.18
N PRO A 180 15.52 17.13 11.41
CA PRO A 180 16.76 17.62 11.96
C PRO A 180 16.57 18.73 13.01
N ILE A 181 15.50 19.53 12.90
CA ILE A 181 15.22 20.61 13.86
C ILE A 181 14.85 20.02 15.21
N PHE A 182 13.98 19.02 15.25
CA PHE A 182 13.50 18.46 16.52
C PHE A 182 14.42 17.36 17.06
N ILE A 183 15.06 16.58 16.19
CA ILE A 183 15.96 15.51 16.63
C ILE A 183 17.20 16.12 17.28
N PHE A 184 17.86 17.08 16.62
CA PHE A 184 19.16 17.64 17.02
C PHE A 184 19.08 18.99 17.71
N GLY A 185 17.88 19.57 17.88
CA GLY A 185 17.71 20.84 18.56
C GLY A 185 18.26 22.03 17.78
N LEU A 186 17.97 22.10 16.45
CA LEU A 186 18.46 23.21 15.64
C LEU A 186 17.64 24.49 15.87
N GLY A 187 18.32 25.61 16.00
CA GLY A 187 17.69 26.91 16.25
C GLY A 187 17.22 27.07 17.70
N PRO A 188 15.98 27.56 17.96
CA PRO A 188 15.47 27.79 19.31
C PRO A 188 14.87 26.53 19.96
N MET A 189 14.86 25.40 19.26
CA MET A 189 14.23 24.16 19.77
C MET A 189 15.21 23.34 20.60
N PRO A 190 14.75 22.72 21.71
CA PRO A 190 15.56 21.77 22.45
C PRO A 190 15.76 20.48 21.64
N GLU A 191 16.88 19.80 21.91
CA GLU A 191 17.13 18.46 21.38
C GLU A 191 16.13 17.47 21.98
N LEU A 192 15.28 16.87 21.12
CA LEU A 192 14.24 15.93 21.53
C LEU A 192 14.59 14.47 21.19
N GLY A 193 15.67 14.25 20.44
CA GLY A 193 16.09 12.90 20.00
C GLY A 193 14.96 12.17 19.27
N ILE A 194 14.73 10.90 19.63
CA ILE A 194 13.71 10.05 18.97
C ILE A 194 12.27 10.56 19.13
N ARG A 195 12.00 11.30 20.21
CA ARG A 195 10.71 12.00 20.38
C ARG A 195 10.54 13.06 19.30
N GLY A 196 11.62 13.72 18.90
CA GLY A 196 11.63 14.72 17.83
C GLY A 196 11.21 14.13 16.48
N ALA A 197 11.74 12.97 16.11
CA ALA A 197 11.32 12.23 14.90
C ALA A 197 9.82 11.90 14.92
N ALA A 198 9.31 11.42 16.06
CA ALA A 198 7.90 11.11 16.22
C ALA A 198 6.98 12.34 16.05
N TRP A 199 7.38 13.49 16.62
CA TRP A 199 6.64 14.76 16.48
C TRP A 199 6.72 15.31 15.05
N ALA A 200 7.87 15.27 14.41
CA ALA A 200 8.02 15.70 13.01
C ALA A 200 7.10 14.89 12.07
N THR A 201 7.03 13.56 12.26
CA THR A 201 6.10 12.69 11.55
C THR A 201 4.64 13.11 11.77
N GLY A 202 4.23 13.29 13.04
CA GLY A 202 2.86 13.68 13.36
C GLY A 202 2.47 15.06 12.83
N ILE A 203 3.38 16.03 12.86
CA ILE A 203 3.16 17.37 12.30
C ILE A 203 3.08 17.31 10.78
N GLY A 204 3.91 16.48 10.12
CA GLY A 204 3.81 16.21 8.67
C GLY A 204 2.43 15.66 8.28
N GLN A 205 1.93 14.66 9.01
CA GLN A 205 0.57 14.12 8.83
C GLN A 205 -0.50 15.18 9.06
N THR A 206 -0.33 16.02 10.07
CA THR A 206 -1.23 17.14 10.38
C THR A 206 -1.25 18.15 9.24
N ALA A 207 -0.10 18.50 8.70
CA ALA A 207 0.01 19.42 7.56
C ALA A 207 -0.72 18.87 6.31
N SER A 208 -0.57 17.56 6.03
CA SER A 208 -1.34 16.90 4.96
C SER A 208 -2.84 17.00 5.17
N LEU A 209 -3.33 16.68 6.37
CA LEU A 209 -4.76 16.75 6.69
C LEU A 209 -5.27 18.19 6.61
N LEU A 210 -4.55 19.15 7.17
CA LEU A 210 -4.91 20.58 7.10
C LEU A 210 -5.00 21.07 5.66
N PHE A 211 -4.09 20.63 4.79
CA PHE A 211 -4.16 20.97 3.36
C PHE A 211 -5.48 20.48 2.74
N TYR A 212 -5.91 19.25 3.03
CA TYR A 212 -7.22 18.76 2.56
C TYR A 212 -8.38 19.57 3.12
N LEU A 213 -8.37 19.89 4.42
CA LEU A 213 -9.46 20.63 5.09
C LEU A 213 -9.57 22.06 4.53
N ILE A 214 -8.45 22.77 4.41
CA ILE A 214 -8.40 24.12 3.83
C ILE A 214 -8.88 24.09 2.38
N LEU A 215 -8.37 23.14 1.58
CA LEU A 215 -8.77 23.05 0.18
C LEU A 215 -10.25 22.69 0.02
N ASN A 216 -10.78 21.80 0.87
CA ASN A 216 -12.19 21.45 0.85
C ASN A 216 -13.09 22.63 1.23
N HIS A 217 -12.63 23.52 2.12
CA HIS A 217 -13.35 24.74 2.49
C HIS A 217 -13.31 25.79 1.36
N VAL A 218 -12.12 26.04 0.77
CA VAL A 218 -11.92 27.08 -0.26
C VAL A 218 -12.47 26.65 -1.62
N LYS A 219 -12.33 25.35 -1.95
CA LYS A 219 -12.75 24.78 -3.23
C LYS A 219 -13.44 23.43 -3.02
N PRO A 220 -14.67 23.44 -2.53
CA PRO A 220 -15.38 22.22 -2.15
C PRO A 220 -15.45 21.23 -3.32
N LEU A 221 -15.43 19.96 -2.97
CA LEU A 221 -15.66 18.86 -3.90
C LEU A 221 -17.16 18.77 -4.23
N ASN A 222 -17.49 18.06 -5.31
CA ASN A 222 -18.89 17.67 -5.58
C ASN A 222 -19.42 16.62 -4.59
N VAL A 223 -18.57 16.09 -3.73
CA VAL A 223 -18.90 15.22 -2.60
C VAL A 223 -18.70 16.03 -1.33
N GLU A 224 -19.80 16.29 -0.64
CA GLU A 224 -19.79 17.05 0.60
C GLU A 224 -19.50 16.12 1.79
N ILE A 225 -18.55 16.54 2.64
CA ILE A 225 -18.27 15.90 3.91
C ILE A 225 -18.93 16.75 5.00
N SER A 226 -20.01 16.23 5.60
CA SER A 226 -20.82 16.96 6.56
C SER A 226 -21.05 16.16 7.82
N LEU A 227 -20.95 16.83 8.98
CA LEU A 227 -21.26 16.23 10.30
C LEU A 227 -22.68 15.64 10.40
N ARG A 228 -23.64 16.21 9.64
CA ARG A 228 -25.03 15.72 9.62
C ARG A 228 -25.16 14.34 8.98
N GLU A 229 -24.27 14.01 8.04
CA GLU A 229 -24.28 12.76 7.28
C GLU A 229 -23.33 11.70 7.87
N MET A 230 -22.69 11.98 9.02
CA MET A 230 -21.72 11.06 9.68
C MET A 230 -22.38 9.91 10.46
N ARG A 231 -23.70 9.84 10.52
CA ARG A 231 -24.39 8.75 11.23
C ARG A 231 -24.20 7.42 10.49
N PRO A 232 -23.52 6.42 11.11
CA PRO A 232 -23.24 5.15 10.45
C PRO A 232 -24.52 4.44 10.03
N SER A 233 -24.60 4.00 8.77
CA SER A 233 -25.67 3.14 8.28
C SER A 233 -25.11 1.76 7.93
N LYS A 234 -25.87 0.70 8.23
CA LYS A 234 -25.44 -0.69 8.00
C LYS A 234 -25.08 -0.96 6.53
N GLU A 235 -25.82 -0.39 5.60
CA GLU A 235 -25.58 -0.55 4.16
C GLU A 235 -24.25 0.06 3.74
N ILE A 236 -24.00 1.32 4.11
CA ILE A 236 -22.78 2.06 3.73
C ILE A 236 -21.56 1.45 4.43
N CYS A 237 -21.66 1.22 5.74
CA CYS A 237 -20.57 0.60 6.50
C CYS A 237 -20.25 -0.79 5.96
N GLY A 238 -21.27 -1.64 5.73
CA GLY A 238 -21.07 -2.99 5.18
C GLY A 238 -20.33 -2.97 3.84
N GLY A 239 -20.68 -2.04 2.94
CA GLY A 239 -19.98 -1.86 1.67
C GLY A 239 -18.51 -1.46 1.84
N MET A 240 -18.24 -0.44 2.66
CA MET A 240 -16.87 0.02 2.93
C MET A 240 -16.01 -1.06 3.58
N TYR A 241 -16.52 -1.75 4.61
CA TYR A 241 -15.78 -2.81 5.29
C TYR A 241 -15.57 -4.06 4.42
N SER A 242 -16.52 -4.42 3.56
CA SER A 242 -16.37 -5.56 2.64
C SER A 242 -15.15 -5.41 1.73
N VAL A 243 -14.90 -4.21 1.24
CA VAL A 243 -13.73 -3.91 0.40
C VAL A 243 -12.51 -3.60 1.27
N GLY A 244 -12.70 -2.82 2.33
CA GLY A 244 -11.61 -2.36 3.20
C GLY A 244 -10.89 -3.49 3.92
N ILE A 245 -11.62 -4.42 4.53
CA ILE A 245 -11.05 -5.60 5.19
C ILE A 245 -10.29 -6.46 4.17
N ALA A 246 -10.87 -6.67 2.99
CA ALA A 246 -10.21 -7.42 1.95
C ALA A 246 -8.88 -6.78 1.52
N ALA A 247 -8.85 -5.45 1.35
CA ALA A 247 -7.64 -4.71 1.00
C ALA A 247 -6.58 -4.74 2.12
N THR A 248 -7.00 -4.60 3.38
CA THR A 248 -6.11 -4.76 4.56
C THR A 248 -5.48 -6.15 4.60
N LEU A 249 -6.30 -7.20 4.45
CA LEU A 249 -5.82 -8.57 4.44
C LEU A 249 -4.87 -8.85 3.27
N ASN A 250 -5.12 -8.27 2.09
CA ASN A 250 -4.21 -8.37 0.94
C ASN A 250 -2.80 -7.85 1.29
N MET A 251 -2.70 -6.75 2.04
CA MET A 251 -1.41 -6.22 2.49
C MET A 251 -0.76 -7.13 3.54
N ALA A 252 -1.52 -7.66 4.49
CA ALA A 252 -1.03 -8.56 5.53
C ALA A 252 -0.53 -9.91 4.96
N LEU A 253 -1.17 -10.43 3.92
CA LEU A 253 -0.77 -11.69 3.27
C LEU A 253 0.64 -11.64 2.68
N THR A 254 1.12 -10.48 2.24
CA THR A 254 2.49 -10.33 1.73
C THR A 254 3.52 -10.54 2.85
N SER A 255 3.25 -10.04 4.06
CA SER A 255 4.12 -10.24 5.22
C SER A 255 4.11 -11.72 5.68
N LEU A 256 2.95 -12.36 5.66
CA LEU A 256 2.82 -13.79 5.94
C LEU A 256 3.65 -14.63 4.95
N LEU A 257 3.56 -14.32 3.66
CA LEU A 257 4.34 -14.99 2.63
C LEU A 257 5.84 -14.85 2.88
N LEU A 258 6.33 -13.64 3.14
CA LEU A 258 7.75 -13.42 3.40
C LEU A 258 8.25 -14.23 4.60
N THR A 259 7.46 -14.25 5.68
CA THR A 259 7.78 -15.03 6.88
C THR A 259 7.83 -16.54 6.58
N ALA A 260 6.85 -17.05 5.84
CA ALA A 260 6.81 -18.46 5.47
C ALA A 260 7.99 -18.87 4.56
N LEU A 261 8.32 -18.04 3.55
CA LEU A 261 9.45 -18.32 2.66
C LEU A 261 10.80 -18.25 3.39
N ASN A 262 10.97 -17.31 4.32
CA ASN A 262 12.15 -17.25 5.17
C ASN A 262 12.27 -18.54 6.03
N ALA A 263 11.17 -19.02 6.61
CA ALA A 263 11.17 -20.27 7.38
C ALA A 263 11.51 -21.50 6.51
N ILE A 264 11.07 -21.53 5.25
CA ILE A 264 11.39 -22.60 4.30
C ILE A 264 12.88 -22.56 3.90
N LEU A 265 13.46 -21.37 3.75
CA LEU A 265 14.86 -21.18 3.32
C LEU A 265 15.87 -21.28 4.48
N ALA A 266 15.48 -21.00 5.70
CA ALA A 266 16.35 -20.97 6.88
C ALA A 266 17.19 -22.25 7.08
N PRO A 267 16.66 -23.48 6.86
CA PRO A 267 17.46 -24.71 7.00
C PRO A 267 18.58 -24.87 5.97
N PHE A 268 18.54 -24.14 4.85
CA PHE A 268 19.56 -24.28 3.78
C PHE A 268 20.76 -23.38 4.05
N SER A 269 20.57 -22.06 4.12
CA SER A 269 21.61 -21.08 4.47
C SER A 269 21.03 -19.67 4.61
N GLN A 270 21.66 -18.84 5.45
CA GLN A 270 21.34 -17.41 5.58
C GLN A 270 21.48 -16.64 4.26
N VAL A 271 22.33 -17.10 3.35
CA VAL A 271 22.52 -16.49 2.03
C VAL A 271 21.22 -16.49 1.22
N TYR A 272 20.43 -17.57 1.28
CA TYR A 272 19.14 -17.62 0.56
C TYR A 272 18.12 -16.64 1.12
N ILE A 273 18.11 -16.44 2.44
CA ILE A 273 17.28 -15.44 3.10
C ILE A 273 17.68 -14.02 2.67
N LEU A 274 18.98 -13.74 2.61
CA LEU A 274 19.52 -12.49 2.13
C LEU A 274 19.08 -12.23 0.67
N VAL A 275 19.25 -13.23 -0.20
CA VAL A 275 18.85 -13.13 -1.62
C VAL A 275 17.36 -12.88 -1.75
N LEU A 276 16.53 -13.58 -0.96
CA LEU A 276 15.08 -13.33 -0.93
C LEU A 276 14.76 -11.89 -0.49
N GLY A 277 15.47 -11.38 0.52
CA GLY A 277 15.31 -10.00 0.99
C GLY A 277 15.67 -8.97 -0.08
N VAL A 278 16.78 -9.18 -0.81
CA VAL A 278 17.17 -8.32 -1.95
C VAL A 278 16.11 -8.36 -3.04
N TYR A 279 15.64 -9.56 -3.41
CA TYR A 279 14.56 -9.71 -4.39
C TYR A 279 13.33 -8.90 -4.00
N TYR A 280 12.86 -8.97 -2.74
CA TYR A 280 11.69 -8.21 -2.30
C TYR A 280 11.91 -6.70 -2.35
N LYS A 281 13.11 -6.20 -2.09
CA LYS A 281 13.43 -4.76 -2.26
C LYS A 281 13.33 -4.33 -3.72
N LEU A 282 13.87 -5.12 -4.65
CA LEU A 282 13.77 -4.85 -6.09
C LEU A 282 12.32 -4.95 -6.58
N GLN A 283 11.60 -5.98 -6.16
CA GLN A 283 10.18 -6.16 -6.45
C GLN A 283 9.35 -4.98 -5.97
N ALA A 284 9.59 -4.48 -4.75
CA ALA A 284 8.83 -3.35 -4.19
C ALA A 284 8.91 -2.11 -5.09
N LEU A 285 10.08 -1.79 -5.63
CA LEU A 285 10.24 -0.67 -6.57
C LEU A 285 9.41 -0.86 -7.84
N LEU A 286 9.45 -2.05 -8.43
CA LEU A 286 8.69 -2.38 -9.62
C LEU A 286 7.18 -2.30 -9.37
N TYR A 287 6.73 -2.88 -8.26
CA TYR A 287 5.31 -2.94 -7.89
C TYR A 287 4.74 -1.59 -7.45
N GLN A 288 5.56 -0.61 -7.03
CA GLN A 288 5.06 0.75 -6.79
C GLN A 288 4.51 1.37 -8.08
N GLY A 289 5.18 1.19 -9.21
CA GLY A 289 4.67 1.63 -10.51
C GLY A 289 3.32 0.99 -10.86
N ALA A 290 3.22 -0.32 -10.74
CA ALA A 290 1.98 -1.05 -10.98
C ALA A 290 0.86 -0.62 -10.01
N SER A 291 1.17 -0.47 -8.72
CA SER A 291 0.21 -0.06 -7.70
C SER A 291 -0.35 1.34 -7.93
N GLY A 292 0.48 2.28 -8.43
CA GLY A 292 0.00 3.61 -8.79
C GLY A 292 -1.01 3.58 -9.95
N VAL A 293 -0.78 2.74 -10.97
CA VAL A 293 -1.75 2.54 -12.06
C VAL A 293 -3.03 1.90 -11.53
N VAL A 294 -2.94 0.89 -10.66
CA VAL A 294 -4.10 0.24 -10.03
C VAL A 294 -4.91 1.23 -9.19
N GLN A 295 -4.25 2.07 -8.39
CA GLN A 295 -4.93 3.08 -7.59
C GLN A 295 -5.63 4.13 -8.46
N GLY A 296 -5.02 4.53 -9.59
CA GLY A 296 -5.65 5.41 -10.57
C GLY A 296 -6.83 4.75 -11.30
N MET A 297 -6.77 3.44 -11.53
CA MET A 297 -7.79 2.65 -12.20
C MET A 297 -9.07 2.47 -11.35
N ARG A 298 -8.92 2.26 -10.03
CA ARG A 298 -10.04 1.92 -9.13
C ARG A 298 -11.22 2.89 -9.23
N PRO A 299 -11.07 4.21 -9.05
CA PRO A 299 -12.19 5.14 -9.15
C PRO A 299 -12.77 5.21 -10.56
N LEU A 300 -11.95 5.03 -11.61
CA LEU A 300 -12.45 4.99 -12.99
C LEU A 300 -13.35 3.78 -13.23
N ILE A 301 -12.95 2.61 -12.74
CA ILE A 301 -13.76 1.39 -12.83
C ILE A 301 -15.04 1.55 -12.01
N GLY A 302 -14.94 1.99 -10.75
CA GLY A 302 -16.10 2.17 -9.88
C GLY A 302 -17.12 3.14 -10.45
N TYR A 303 -16.67 4.30 -10.90
CA TYR A 303 -17.53 5.32 -11.50
C TYR A 303 -18.24 4.82 -12.78
N ASN A 304 -17.47 4.25 -13.74
CA ASN A 304 -18.04 3.79 -15.00
C ASN A 304 -18.94 2.56 -14.81
N TYR A 305 -18.65 1.69 -13.85
CA TYR A 305 -19.52 0.57 -13.50
C TYR A 305 -20.85 1.08 -12.93
N GLY A 306 -20.80 2.02 -11.95
CA GLY A 306 -21.98 2.65 -11.41
C GLY A 306 -22.83 3.39 -12.46
N ALA A 307 -22.19 3.98 -13.46
CA ALA A 307 -22.84 4.65 -14.58
C ALA A 307 -23.40 3.68 -15.66
N GLY A 308 -23.22 2.37 -15.51
CA GLY A 308 -23.66 1.37 -16.50
C GLY A 308 -22.80 1.30 -17.75
N GLU A 309 -21.64 1.95 -17.79
CA GLU A 309 -20.72 2.04 -18.94
C GLU A 309 -19.78 0.81 -19.04
N GLN A 310 -20.36 -0.33 -19.28
CA GLN A 310 -19.67 -1.64 -19.26
C GLN A 310 -18.51 -1.73 -20.24
N GLU A 311 -18.69 -1.28 -21.49
CA GLU A 311 -17.63 -1.30 -22.50
C GLU A 311 -16.45 -0.40 -22.10
N ARG A 312 -16.74 0.67 -21.37
CA ARG A 312 -15.69 1.55 -20.87
C ARG A 312 -14.91 0.93 -19.71
N VAL A 313 -15.57 0.19 -18.82
CA VAL A 313 -14.92 -0.63 -17.77
C VAL A 313 -13.94 -1.62 -18.42
N LYS A 314 -14.34 -2.31 -19.48
CA LYS A 314 -13.46 -3.23 -20.24
C LYS A 314 -12.28 -2.50 -20.87
N LYS A 315 -12.51 -1.31 -21.45
CA LYS A 315 -11.43 -0.48 -22.04
C LYS A 315 -10.44 -0.01 -20.96
N ILE A 316 -10.92 0.42 -19.79
CA ILE A 316 -10.07 0.84 -18.65
C ILE A 316 -9.23 -0.34 -18.19
N PHE A 317 -9.83 -1.52 -17.99
CA PHE A 317 -9.13 -2.74 -17.61
C PHE A 317 -8.01 -3.10 -18.61
N ARG A 318 -8.33 -3.10 -19.92
CA ARG A 318 -7.33 -3.39 -20.97
C ARG A 318 -6.20 -2.38 -21.00
N ALA A 319 -6.50 -1.08 -20.83
CA ALA A 319 -5.49 -0.03 -20.81
C ALA A 319 -4.57 -0.20 -19.59
N ALA A 320 -5.12 -0.45 -18.41
CA ALA A 320 -4.34 -0.72 -17.20
C ALA A 320 -3.48 -1.98 -17.35
N PHE A 321 -4.05 -3.04 -17.95
CA PHE A 321 -3.32 -4.27 -18.24
C PHE A 321 -2.12 -4.03 -19.17
N MET A 322 -2.29 -3.24 -20.21
CA MET A 322 -1.18 -2.90 -21.13
C MET A 322 -0.09 -2.09 -20.42
N ILE A 323 -0.47 -1.05 -19.66
CA ILE A 323 0.50 -0.18 -18.98
C ILE A 323 1.29 -0.97 -17.93
N VAL A 324 0.58 -1.73 -17.07
CA VAL A 324 1.25 -2.55 -16.05
C VAL A 324 2.03 -3.70 -16.70
N GLY A 325 1.53 -4.28 -17.79
CA GLY A 325 2.26 -5.27 -18.58
C GLY A 325 3.60 -4.74 -19.10
N ILE A 326 3.65 -3.51 -19.59
CA ILE A 326 4.91 -2.86 -20.00
C ILE A 326 5.86 -2.71 -18.80
N ILE A 327 5.36 -2.24 -17.65
CA ILE A 327 6.16 -2.08 -16.42
C ILE A 327 6.72 -3.44 -15.99
N MET A 328 5.89 -4.47 -15.93
CA MET A 328 6.28 -5.82 -15.51
C MET A 328 7.24 -6.49 -16.49
N THR A 329 7.04 -6.25 -17.80
CA THR A 329 7.98 -6.73 -18.84
C THR A 329 9.34 -6.06 -18.70
N ALA A 330 9.39 -4.75 -18.45
CA ALA A 330 10.65 -4.05 -18.16
C ALA A 330 11.35 -4.64 -16.93
N GLY A 331 10.60 -4.92 -15.85
CA GLY A 331 11.13 -5.57 -14.65
C GLY A 331 11.67 -6.98 -14.94
N THR A 332 10.96 -7.76 -15.76
CA THR A 332 11.43 -9.09 -16.20
C THR A 332 12.73 -8.98 -16.99
N LEU A 333 12.79 -8.07 -17.97
CA LEU A 333 14.01 -7.87 -18.77
C LEU A 333 15.19 -7.43 -17.91
N LEU A 334 14.99 -6.57 -16.92
CA LEU A 334 16.06 -6.19 -15.98
C LEU A 334 16.55 -7.40 -15.16
N GLY A 335 15.65 -8.23 -14.64
CA GLY A 335 15.99 -9.43 -13.88
C GLY A 335 16.71 -10.50 -14.71
N GLU A 336 16.40 -10.60 -16.02
CA GLU A 336 17.03 -11.55 -16.94
C GLU A 336 18.38 -11.08 -17.48
N LEU A 337 18.47 -9.80 -17.89
CA LEU A 337 19.61 -9.28 -18.64
C LEU A 337 20.73 -8.75 -17.74
N VAL A 338 20.40 -8.15 -16.58
CA VAL A 338 21.37 -7.51 -15.71
C VAL A 338 21.27 -7.95 -14.23
N PRO A 339 21.05 -9.25 -13.93
CA PRO A 339 20.85 -9.71 -12.55
C PRO A 339 22.05 -9.46 -11.66
N ASP A 340 23.29 -9.58 -12.21
CA ASP A 340 24.53 -9.34 -11.47
C ASP A 340 24.68 -7.91 -11.02
N PHE A 341 24.33 -6.96 -11.88
CA PHE A 341 24.31 -5.55 -11.54
C PHE A 341 23.30 -5.27 -10.42
N LEU A 342 22.10 -5.82 -10.54
CA LEU A 342 21.05 -5.64 -9.53
C LEU A 342 21.46 -6.23 -8.18
N MET A 343 22.03 -7.42 -8.16
CA MET A 343 22.56 -8.03 -6.93
C MET A 343 23.78 -7.29 -6.38
N GLY A 344 24.65 -6.82 -7.27
CA GLY A 344 25.87 -6.06 -6.92
C GLY A 344 25.61 -4.74 -6.20
N LEU A 345 24.39 -4.18 -6.31
CA LEU A 345 23.96 -3.01 -5.54
C LEU A 345 23.81 -3.31 -4.03
N PHE A 346 23.65 -4.59 -3.66
CA PHE A 346 23.39 -5.01 -2.28
C PHE A 346 24.47 -5.87 -1.66
N THR A 347 25.29 -6.56 -2.46
CA THR A 347 26.34 -7.46 -1.97
C THR A 347 27.52 -7.53 -2.95
N GLN A 348 28.74 -7.64 -2.40
CA GLN A 348 29.96 -7.82 -3.18
C GLN A 348 30.49 -9.27 -3.12
N THR A 349 29.80 -10.16 -2.39
CA THR A 349 30.23 -11.56 -2.24
C THR A 349 29.89 -12.36 -3.50
N PRO A 350 30.85 -12.89 -4.26
CA PRO A 350 30.59 -13.54 -5.56
C PRO A 350 29.61 -14.70 -5.50
N SER A 351 29.71 -15.56 -4.48
CA SER A 351 28.77 -16.68 -4.29
C SER A 351 27.33 -16.22 -4.05
N THR A 352 27.14 -15.13 -3.32
CA THR A 352 25.81 -14.55 -3.08
C THR A 352 25.23 -13.94 -4.35
N VAL A 353 26.07 -13.28 -5.16
CA VAL A 353 25.66 -12.73 -6.46
C VAL A 353 25.22 -13.86 -7.41
N GLU A 354 25.95 -14.99 -7.44
CA GLU A 354 25.60 -16.15 -8.27
C GLU A 354 24.24 -16.77 -7.89
N ILE A 355 23.99 -16.96 -6.58
CA ILE A 355 22.69 -17.44 -6.08
C ILE A 355 21.60 -16.43 -6.43
N GLY A 356 21.87 -15.13 -6.25
CA GLY A 356 20.94 -14.05 -6.58
C GLY A 356 20.64 -13.94 -8.07
N ARG A 357 21.64 -14.14 -8.95
CA ARG A 357 21.47 -14.23 -10.40
C ARG A 357 20.47 -15.33 -10.75
N THR A 358 20.68 -16.52 -10.19
CA THR A 358 19.80 -17.67 -10.40
C THR A 358 18.39 -17.37 -9.90
N ALA A 359 18.24 -16.80 -8.71
CA ALA A 359 16.97 -16.42 -8.14
C ALA A 359 16.21 -15.40 -9.02
N LEU A 360 16.89 -14.30 -9.41
CA LEU A 360 16.27 -13.26 -10.24
C LEU A 360 15.78 -13.81 -11.59
N ARG A 361 16.60 -14.61 -12.28
CA ARG A 361 16.22 -15.21 -13.56
C ARG A 361 15.05 -16.17 -13.45
N LEU A 362 14.97 -16.96 -12.38
CA LEU A 362 13.86 -17.89 -12.19
C LEU A 362 12.57 -17.20 -11.76
N ILE A 363 12.66 -16.12 -11.01
CA ILE A 363 11.47 -15.42 -10.49
C ILE A 363 10.91 -14.40 -11.49
N SER A 364 11.78 -13.68 -12.23
CA SER A 364 11.40 -12.54 -13.08
C SER A 364 10.32 -12.83 -14.12
N PRO A 365 10.25 -13.99 -14.79
CA PRO A 365 9.15 -14.30 -15.71
C PRO A 365 7.77 -14.23 -15.04
N GLY A 366 7.72 -14.47 -13.72
CA GLY A 366 6.51 -14.32 -12.92
C GLY A 366 5.96 -12.90 -12.91
N PHE A 367 6.78 -11.86 -13.10
CA PHE A 367 6.29 -10.47 -13.10
C PHE A 367 5.27 -10.23 -14.23
N VAL A 368 5.56 -10.67 -15.44
CA VAL A 368 4.62 -10.53 -16.56
C VAL A 368 3.32 -11.28 -16.28
N MET A 369 3.41 -12.50 -15.74
CA MET A 369 2.24 -13.31 -15.40
C MET A 369 1.40 -12.64 -14.31
N SER A 370 2.04 -12.00 -13.32
CA SER A 370 1.36 -11.30 -12.23
C SER A 370 0.50 -10.12 -12.67
N THR A 371 0.73 -9.58 -13.87
CA THR A 371 -0.07 -8.47 -14.42
C THR A 371 -1.57 -8.78 -14.36
N VAL A 372 -1.97 -10.01 -14.71
CA VAL A 372 -3.38 -10.42 -14.71
C VAL A 372 -3.97 -10.37 -13.31
N SER A 373 -3.28 -10.96 -12.33
CA SER A 373 -3.76 -11.06 -10.95
C SER A 373 -3.79 -9.68 -10.27
N VAL A 374 -2.77 -8.85 -10.49
CA VAL A 374 -2.66 -7.50 -9.93
C VAL A 374 -3.78 -6.60 -10.46
N ILE A 375 -4.00 -6.57 -11.77
CA ILE A 375 -5.04 -5.72 -12.37
C ILE A 375 -6.43 -6.25 -12.06
N ALA A 376 -6.68 -7.56 -12.08
CA ALA A 376 -7.97 -8.13 -11.74
C ALA A 376 -8.33 -7.87 -10.26
N SER A 377 -7.37 -8.02 -9.33
CA SER A 377 -7.55 -7.71 -7.92
C SER A 377 -7.96 -6.26 -7.70
N GLY A 378 -7.21 -5.30 -8.29
CA GLY A 378 -7.52 -3.88 -8.21
C GLY A 378 -8.86 -3.50 -8.87
N ALA A 379 -9.20 -4.15 -9.98
CA ALA A 379 -10.48 -3.96 -10.66
C ALA A 379 -11.65 -4.43 -9.79
N PHE A 380 -11.54 -5.60 -9.14
CA PHE A 380 -12.55 -6.07 -8.20
C PHE A 380 -12.74 -5.16 -7.00
N GLU A 381 -11.65 -4.58 -6.49
CA GLU A 381 -11.74 -3.56 -5.44
C GLU A 381 -12.49 -2.32 -5.94
N GLY A 382 -12.18 -1.83 -7.15
CA GLY A 382 -12.90 -0.73 -7.78
C GLY A 382 -14.38 -1.00 -8.02
N LEU A 383 -14.75 -2.25 -8.32
CA LEU A 383 -16.15 -2.71 -8.46
C LEU A 383 -16.87 -2.89 -7.11
N GLY A 384 -16.21 -2.67 -5.97
CA GLY A 384 -16.78 -2.96 -4.66
C GLY A 384 -16.82 -4.47 -4.31
N MET A 385 -16.15 -5.32 -5.10
CA MET A 385 -16.14 -6.78 -4.95
C MET A 385 -14.89 -7.26 -4.17
N GLY A 386 -14.64 -6.71 -2.98
CA GLY A 386 -13.43 -6.96 -2.19
C GLY A 386 -13.14 -8.44 -1.92
N LEU A 387 -14.17 -9.26 -1.69
CA LEU A 387 -14.00 -10.70 -1.49
C LEU A 387 -13.40 -11.43 -2.70
N LYS A 388 -13.68 -10.96 -3.93
CA LYS A 388 -13.05 -11.53 -5.14
C LYS A 388 -11.57 -11.16 -5.21
N SER A 389 -11.21 -9.91 -4.86
CA SER A 389 -9.83 -9.47 -4.72
C SER A 389 -9.08 -10.31 -3.67
N LEU A 390 -9.67 -10.47 -2.48
CA LEU A 390 -9.08 -11.25 -1.40
C LEU A 390 -8.86 -12.74 -1.79
N LYS A 391 -9.80 -13.34 -2.50
CA LYS A 391 -9.64 -14.72 -3.01
C LYS A 391 -8.44 -14.85 -3.94
N ILE A 392 -8.21 -13.90 -4.84
CA ILE A 392 -7.04 -13.89 -5.73
C ILE A 392 -5.76 -13.81 -4.89
N SER A 393 -5.70 -12.92 -3.89
CA SER A 393 -4.53 -12.75 -3.04
C SER A 393 -4.28 -13.95 -2.13
N LEU A 394 -5.32 -14.56 -1.57
CA LEU A 394 -5.20 -15.81 -0.80
C LEU A 394 -4.66 -16.96 -1.65
N MET A 395 -5.19 -17.12 -2.85
CA MET A 395 -4.67 -18.13 -3.80
C MET A 395 -3.20 -17.87 -4.08
N ARG A 396 -2.83 -16.63 -4.41
CA ARG A 396 -1.47 -16.23 -4.75
C ARG A 396 -0.49 -16.44 -3.59
N TYR A 397 -0.77 -15.84 -2.43
CA TYR A 397 0.19 -15.68 -1.35
C TYR A 397 0.16 -16.79 -0.29
N ALA A 398 -0.93 -17.53 -0.16
CA ALA A 398 -1.06 -18.56 0.87
C ALA A 398 -1.26 -19.96 0.28
N VAL A 399 -2.28 -20.13 -0.58
CA VAL A 399 -2.73 -21.47 -1.00
C VAL A 399 -1.81 -22.09 -2.05
N ILE A 400 -1.18 -21.28 -2.91
CA ILE A 400 -0.38 -21.80 -4.04
C ILE A 400 1.13 -21.71 -3.73
N ILE A 401 1.64 -20.48 -3.52
CA ILE A 401 3.10 -20.29 -3.46
C ILE A 401 3.74 -20.98 -2.26
N ILE A 402 3.14 -20.92 -1.05
CA ILE A 402 3.73 -21.50 0.15
C ILE A 402 3.83 -23.03 0.03
N PRO A 403 2.75 -23.77 -0.31
CA PRO A 403 2.84 -25.23 -0.49
C PRO A 403 3.78 -25.63 -1.63
N ILE A 404 3.76 -24.94 -2.77
CA ILE A 404 4.67 -25.25 -3.89
C ILE A 404 6.12 -24.99 -3.49
N ALA A 405 6.42 -23.86 -2.83
CA ALA A 405 7.77 -23.56 -2.34
C ALA A 405 8.25 -24.62 -1.34
N PHE A 406 7.37 -25.05 -0.41
CA PHE A 406 7.70 -26.09 0.55
C PHE A 406 8.01 -27.41 -0.14
N VAL A 407 7.15 -27.89 -1.04
CA VAL A 407 7.32 -29.16 -1.73
C VAL A 407 8.56 -29.13 -2.64
N LEU A 408 8.71 -28.10 -3.49
CA LEU A 408 9.83 -28.00 -4.40
C LEU A 408 11.16 -27.82 -3.65
N SER A 409 11.17 -27.13 -2.51
CA SER A 409 12.38 -27.03 -1.69
C SER A 409 12.88 -28.38 -1.16
N ARG A 410 11.98 -29.35 -0.97
CA ARG A 410 12.33 -30.72 -0.55
C ARG A 410 12.81 -31.62 -1.69
N ILE A 411 12.40 -31.32 -2.93
CA ILE A 411 12.72 -32.14 -4.13
C ILE A 411 14.00 -31.64 -4.79
N ILE A 412 14.12 -30.33 -5.02
CA ILE A 412 15.22 -29.72 -5.79
C ILE A 412 16.04 -28.69 -4.98
N GLY A 413 15.87 -28.70 -3.65
CA GLY A 413 16.58 -27.79 -2.76
C GLY A 413 16.08 -26.34 -2.83
N PRO A 414 16.88 -25.36 -2.37
CA PRO A 414 16.46 -23.96 -2.22
C PRO A 414 16.04 -23.30 -3.55
N THR A 415 16.54 -23.76 -4.70
CA THR A 415 16.10 -23.29 -6.01
C THR A 415 14.63 -23.58 -6.29
N GLY A 416 14.07 -24.61 -5.66
CA GLY A 416 12.64 -24.92 -5.72
C GLY A 416 11.76 -23.77 -5.23
N VAL A 417 12.23 -22.98 -4.27
CA VAL A 417 11.51 -21.80 -3.80
C VAL A 417 11.40 -20.76 -4.92
N TRP A 418 12.44 -20.57 -5.72
CA TRP A 418 12.42 -19.61 -6.84
C TRP A 418 11.44 -20.04 -7.94
N HIS A 419 11.35 -21.33 -8.21
CA HIS A 419 10.37 -21.88 -9.16
C HIS A 419 8.93 -21.70 -8.68
N ALA A 420 8.68 -21.72 -7.37
CA ALA A 420 7.35 -21.54 -6.83
C ALA A 420 6.74 -20.17 -7.20
N PHE A 421 7.55 -19.13 -7.40
CA PHE A 421 7.05 -17.79 -7.75
C PHE A 421 6.34 -17.77 -9.10
N TRP A 422 7.01 -18.17 -10.18
CA TRP A 422 6.40 -18.11 -11.51
C TRP A 422 5.25 -19.11 -11.66
N LEU A 423 5.33 -20.28 -11.03
CA LEU A 423 4.24 -21.27 -11.03
C LEU A 423 3.00 -20.71 -10.33
N ALA A 424 3.17 -20.08 -9.16
CA ALA A 424 2.08 -19.47 -8.43
C ALA A 424 1.44 -18.32 -9.23
N GLU A 425 2.26 -17.48 -9.88
CA GLU A 425 1.76 -16.39 -10.71
C GLU A 425 0.98 -16.91 -11.92
N LEU A 426 1.46 -17.96 -12.58
CA LEU A 426 0.76 -18.59 -13.70
C LEU A 426 -0.62 -19.13 -13.29
N ILE A 427 -0.68 -19.92 -12.23
CA ILE A 427 -1.94 -20.50 -11.73
C ILE A 427 -2.90 -19.40 -11.29
N THR A 428 -2.39 -18.40 -10.56
CA THR A 428 -3.21 -17.28 -10.10
C THR A 428 -3.69 -16.41 -11.26
N ALA A 429 -2.88 -16.20 -12.29
CA ALA A 429 -3.27 -15.46 -13.49
C ALA A 429 -4.45 -16.14 -14.20
N VAL A 430 -4.41 -17.47 -14.36
CA VAL A 430 -5.52 -18.23 -14.94
C VAL A 430 -6.79 -18.08 -14.11
N TYR A 431 -6.69 -18.23 -12.78
CA TYR A 431 -7.82 -18.07 -11.87
C TYR A 431 -8.40 -16.64 -11.91
N ALA A 432 -7.54 -15.63 -11.85
CA ALA A 432 -7.94 -14.23 -11.88
C ALA A 432 -8.58 -13.83 -13.21
N GLY A 433 -8.00 -14.27 -14.34
CA GLY A 433 -8.54 -14.04 -15.68
C GLY A 433 -9.91 -14.71 -15.88
N ALA A 434 -10.06 -15.96 -15.44
CA ALA A 434 -11.34 -16.67 -15.47
C ALA A 434 -12.39 -15.98 -14.59
N SER A 435 -12.01 -15.56 -13.37
CA SER A 435 -12.89 -14.83 -12.46
C SER A 435 -13.35 -13.50 -13.03
N TRP A 436 -12.43 -12.76 -13.67
CA TRP A 436 -12.74 -11.51 -14.35
C TRP A 436 -13.70 -11.73 -15.51
N LYS A 437 -13.40 -12.68 -16.42
CA LYS A 437 -14.24 -13.01 -17.56
C LYS A 437 -15.66 -13.38 -17.12
N ARG A 438 -15.82 -14.25 -16.13
CA ARG A 438 -17.13 -14.62 -15.59
C ARG A 438 -17.89 -13.42 -15.04
N THR A 439 -17.22 -12.54 -14.30
CA THR A 439 -17.87 -11.36 -13.73
C THR A 439 -18.37 -10.42 -14.81
N ILE A 440 -17.54 -10.15 -15.84
CA ILE A 440 -17.95 -9.31 -16.97
C ILE A 440 -19.09 -9.92 -17.79
N THR A 441 -19.14 -11.24 -17.94
CA THR A 441 -20.19 -11.90 -18.72
C THR A 441 -21.54 -11.97 -17.97
N VAL A 442 -21.51 -12.02 -16.63
CA VAL A 442 -22.73 -12.21 -15.80
C VAL A 442 -23.26 -10.89 -15.21
N SER A 443 -22.37 -9.97 -14.88
CA SER A 443 -22.71 -8.74 -14.14
C SER A 443 -22.59 -7.48 -15.01
N LEU A 444 -22.12 -7.63 -16.20
CA LEU A 444 -21.94 -6.61 -17.23
C LEU A 444 -22.55 -7.08 -18.53
#